data_bd43ca0133077d3e6ffea114eecef34e
#
_entry.id   bd43ca0133077d3e6ffea114eecef34e
#
_cell.length_a   1.000
_cell.length_b   1.000
_cell.length_c   1.000
_cell.angle_alpha   90.00
_cell.angle_beta   90.00
_cell.angle_gamma   90.00
#
_symmetry.space_group_name_H-M   'P 1'
#
loop_
_entity.id
_entity.type
_entity.pdbx_description
1 polymer ?
#
loop_
_entity_poly.entity_id
_entity_poly.type
_entity_poly.pdbx_seq_one_letter_code
_entity_poly.pdbx_strand_id
1 'polypeptide(L)'
;MIYIAPSLLAADFANLEKDIERVRQAGANYLHLDVMDGAFVPNISFGPPVIESIRKKTKLFFDVHLMIKNPQRYIENFVRAGADLITIHYESTSRPKDAILKIKEYDMKVGLAISPNTSYEVVLPYLSMIDMVLVMTVEPGFGGQKMIPETIEKVRKIREYANANNIDVDIEVDGGINEHNAHLAVEAGANVLVAGSAVFGSKTPAQVIKKMRELPIAPVEETTVITKTSKSTKIVKRR
;
A
#
# COMPACT_ATOMS: atom_id res chain seq x y z
N MET A 1 -1.88 13.86 -3.03
CA MET A 1 -3.04 13.64 -2.10
C MET A 1 -2.71 12.42 -1.25
N ILE A 2 -3.07 12.42 0.06
CA ILE A 2 -2.86 11.27 0.95
C ILE A 2 -4.15 10.46 1.02
N TYR A 3 -4.06 9.16 0.80
CA TYR A 3 -5.15 8.19 0.93
C TYR A 3 -5.01 7.42 2.25
N ILE A 4 -6.13 7.22 2.92
CA ILE A 4 -6.18 6.44 4.17
C ILE A 4 -6.91 5.13 3.90
N ALA A 5 -6.22 4.02 4.22
CA ALA A 5 -6.63 2.64 4.01
C ALA A 5 -6.77 1.90 5.37
N PRO A 6 -7.93 1.97 6.05
CA PRO A 6 -8.12 1.18 7.27
C PRO A 6 -7.99 -0.32 7.00
N SER A 7 -7.11 -1.01 7.75
CA SER A 7 -6.95 -2.46 7.63
C SER A 7 -8.09 -3.20 8.34
N LEU A 8 -8.84 -3.99 7.57
CA LEU A 8 -9.96 -4.79 8.07
C LEU A 8 -9.53 -5.83 9.12
N LEU A 9 -8.26 -6.19 9.15
CA LEU A 9 -7.71 -7.12 10.14
C LEU A 9 -7.92 -6.65 11.59
N ALA A 10 -8.10 -5.34 11.80
CA ALA A 10 -8.36 -4.74 13.11
C ALA A 10 -9.85 -4.49 13.39
N ALA A 11 -10.76 -4.88 12.50
CA ALA A 11 -12.20 -4.72 12.67
C ALA A 11 -12.81 -5.85 13.53
N ASP A 12 -14.03 -5.65 13.99
CA ASP A 12 -14.84 -6.71 14.59
C ASP A 12 -15.43 -7.63 13.49
N PHE A 13 -14.85 -8.79 13.30
CA PHE A 13 -15.26 -9.76 12.27
C PHE A 13 -16.70 -10.27 12.46
N ALA A 14 -17.26 -10.18 13.65
CA ALA A 14 -18.67 -10.50 13.89
C ALA A 14 -19.61 -9.38 13.41
N ASN A 15 -19.10 -8.18 13.15
CA ASN A 15 -19.87 -6.99 12.81
C ASN A 15 -19.24 -6.17 11.66
N LEU A 16 -18.67 -6.83 10.66
CA LEU A 16 -17.89 -6.19 9.58
C LEU A 16 -18.66 -5.07 8.87
N GLU A 17 -19.93 -5.28 8.51
CA GLU A 17 -20.74 -4.26 7.82
C GLU A 17 -20.79 -2.94 8.60
N LYS A 18 -21.02 -3.04 9.91
CA LYS A 18 -21.08 -1.86 10.80
C LYS A 18 -19.73 -1.16 10.90
N ASP A 19 -18.65 -1.91 11.03
CA ASP A 19 -17.31 -1.36 11.16
C ASP A 19 -16.83 -0.72 9.84
N ILE A 20 -17.13 -1.34 8.70
CA ILE A 20 -16.84 -0.78 7.37
C ILE A 20 -17.60 0.52 7.17
N GLU A 21 -18.89 0.55 7.50
CA GLU A 21 -19.68 1.78 7.36
C GLU A 21 -19.16 2.90 8.27
N ARG A 22 -18.72 2.57 9.49
CA ARG A 22 -18.11 3.52 10.43
C ARG A 22 -16.86 4.17 9.87
N VAL A 23 -15.93 3.40 9.28
CA VAL A 23 -14.71 3.96 8.70
C VAL A 23 -14.97 4.68 7.38
N ARG A 24 -15.96 4.23 6.59
CA ARG A 24 -16.41 4.93 5.39
C ARG A 24 -16.95 6.33 5.73
N GLN A 25 -17.82 6.44 6.74
CA GLN A 25 -18.35 7.72 7.23
C GLN A 25 -17.25 8.60 7.84
N ALA A 26 -16.22 7.98 8.44
CA ALA A 26 -15.06 8.68 8.95
C ALA A 26 -14.16 9.25 7.82
N GLY A 27 -14.45 8.89 6.56
CA GLY A 27 -13.78 9.42 5.39
C GLY A 27 -12.62 8.56 4.88
N ALA A 28 -12.57 7.26 5.18
CA ALA A 28 -11.62 6.34 4.55
C ALA A 28 -11.73 6.40 3.01
N ASN A 29 -10.60 6.24 2.33
CA ASN A 29 -10.52 6.19 0.88
C ASN A 29 -10.57 4.74 0.40
N TYR A 30 -9.78 3.88 1.04
CA TYR A 30 -9.63 2.46 0.73
C TYR A 30 -10.13 1.62 1.91
N LEU A 31 -10.30 0.33 1.67
CA LEU A 31 -10.38 -0.70 2.68
C LEU A 31 -9.24 -1.69 2.40
N HIS A 32 -8.27 -1.76 3.29
CA HIS A 32 -7.13 -2.66 3.17
C HIS A 32 -7.51 -4.05 3.68
N LEU A 33 -7.28 -5.07 2.86
CA LEU A 33 -7.77 -6.44 3.06
C LEU A 33 -6.60 -7.42 3.14
N ASP A 34 -6.13 -7.69 4.36
CA ASP A 34 -4.99 -8.57 4.65
C ASP A 34 -5.39 -10.04 4.55
N VAL A 35 -5.04 -10.69 3.45
CA VAL A 35 -5.30 -12.12 3.19
C VAL A 35 -4.07 -12.94 3.54
N MET A 36 -4.23 -13.89 4.46
CA MET A 36 -3.15 -14.73 5.01
C MET A 36 -3.54 -16.20 4.90
N ASP A 37 -2.58 -17.05 4.49
CA ASP A 37 -2.81 -18.49 4.23
C ASP A 37 -2.16 -19.45 5.24
N GLY A 38 -1.45 -18.93 6.25
CA GLY A 38 -0.70 -19.77 7.20
C GLY A 38 0.57 -20.42 6.64
N ALA A 39 0.90 -20.16 5.37
CA ALA A 39 2.06 -20.74 4.69
C ALA A 39 3.12 -19.69 4.32
N PHE A 40 2.72 -18.52 3.89
CA PHE A 40 3.61 -17.37 3.67
C PHE A 40 3.89 -16.64 4.98
N VAL A 41 2.86 -16.44 5.80
CA VAL A 41 2.94 -15.88 7.15
C VAL A 41 2.35 -16.87 8.17
N PRO A 42 2.77 -16.86 9.44
CA PRO A 42 2.31 -17.81 10.47
C PRO A 42 0.94 -17.42 11.05
N ASN A 43 0.00 -17.01 10.19
CA ASN A 43 -1.36 -16.62 10.57
C ASN A 43 -2.31 -16.90 9.41
N ILE A 44 -3.60 -17.10 9.72
CA ILE A 44 -4.69 -17.24 8.75
C ILE A 44 -5.71 -16.15 9.04
N SER A 45 -6.14 -15.38 8.04
CA SER A 45 -7.15 -14.34 8.21
C SER A 45 -8.48 -14.70 7.57
N PHE A 46 -8.69 -14.30 6.35
CA PHE A 46 -9.91 -14.54 5.56
C PHE A 46 -9.57 -14.64 4.08
N GLY A 47 -10.57 -14.97 3.26
CA GLY A 47 -10.36 -15.15 1.82
C GLY A 47 -11.50 -14.60 0.97
N PRO A 48 -11.55 -14.98 -0.33
CA PRO A 48 -12.49 -14.45 -1.31
C PRO A 48 -13.97 -14.43 -0.86
N PRO A 49 -14.51 -15.44 -0.15
CA PRO A 49 -15.92 -15.42 0.26
C PRO A 49 -16.28 -14.25 1.20
N VAL A 50 -15.37 -13.88 2.11
CA VAL A 50 -15.56 -12.72 2.98
C VAL A 50 -15.52 -11.43 2.17
N ILE A 51 -14.52 -11.29 1.27
CA ILE A 51 -14.36 -10.12 0.40
C ILE A 51 -15.59 -9.93 -0.49
N GLU A 52 -16.09 -10.99 -1.11
CA GLU A 52 -17.32 -10.95 -1.92
C GLU A 52 -18.55 -10.51 -1.10
N SER A 53 -18.67 -10.99 0.14
CA SER A 53 -19.75 -10.62 1.04
C SER A 53 -19.74 -9.12 1.35
N ILE A 54 -18.58 -8.58 1.74
CA ILE A 54 -18.46 -7.17 2.13
C ILE A 54 -18.45 -6.23 0.91
N ARG A 55 -18.06 -6.71 -0.30
CA ARG A 55 -18.12 -5.90 -1.52
C ARG A 55 -19.52 -5.35 -1.78
N LYS A 56 -20.55 -6.12 -1.48
CA LYS A 56 -21.96 -5.75 -1.66
C LYS A 56 -22.41 -4.65 -0.68
N LYS A 57 -21.63 -4.38 0.38
CA LYS A 57 -21.97 -3.47 1.48
C LYS A 57 -21.29 -2.10 1.37
N THR A 58 -20.28 -1.93 0.54
CA THR A 58 -19.54 -0.67 0.44
C THR A 58 -19.05 -0.39 -0.97
N LYS A 59 -18.76 0.89 -1.26
CA LYS A 59 -18.10 1.35 -2.48
C LYS A 59 -16.66 1.81 -2.23
N LEU A 60 -16.12 1.58 -1.04
CA LEU A 60 -14.71 1.84 -0.78
C LEU A 60 -13.85 1.05 -1.76
N PHE A 61 -12.72 1.61 -2.14
CA PHE A 61 -11.73 0.93 -2.96
C PHE A 61 -11.14 -0.25 -2.18
N PHE A 62 -11.21 -1.48 -2.73
CA PHE A 62 -10.68 -2.68 -2.12
C PHE A 62 -9.24 -2.90 -2.52
N ASP A 63 -8.35 -2.58 -1.62
CA ASP A 63 -6.92 -2.82 -1.68
C ASP A 63 -6.63 -4.19 -1.05
N VAL A 64 -6.47 -5.21 -1.90
CA VAL A 64 -6.34 -6.61 -1.46
C VAL A 64 -4.87 -6.98 -1.38
N HIS A 65 -4.37 -7.11 -0.16
CA HIS A 65 -3.00 -7.47 0.17
C HIS A 65 -2.85 -8.97 0.41
N LEU A 66 -2.15 -9.65 -0.49
CA LEU A 66 -2.00 -11.11 -0.49
C LEU A 66 -0.70 -11.56 0.19
N MET A 67 -0.78 -11.84 1.47
CA MET A 67 0.26 -12.53 2.25
C MET A 67 0.08 -14.06 2.12
N ILE A 68 0.13 -14.56 0.88
CA ILE A 68 -0.09 -15.97 0.56
C ILE A 68 1.01 -16.51 -0.36
N LYS A 69 1.30 -17.79 -0.25
CA LYS A 69 2.32 -18.45 -1.06
C LYS A 69 1.79 -18.73 -2.48
N ASN A 70 2.59 -18.38 -3.51
CA ASN A 70 2.23 -18.55 -4.92
C ASN A 70 0.88 -17.88 -5.28
N PRO A 71 0.71 -16.55 -5.08
CA PRO A 71 -0.55 -15.82 -5.22
C PRO A 71 -1.16 -15.93 -6.62
N GLN A 72 -0.36 -16.15 -7.66
CA GLN A 72 -0.82 -16.28 -9.05
C GLN A 72 -1.87 -17.38 -9.25
N ARG A 73 -1.99 -18.32 -8.31
CA ARG A 73 -3.00 -19.39 -8.34
C ARG A 73 -4.41 -18.89 -7.97
N TYR A 74 -4.49 -17.74 -7.30
CA TYR A 74 -5.74 -17.25 -6.68
C TYR A 74 -6.19 -15.90 -7.20
N ILE A 75 -5.44 -15.26 -8.11
CA ILE A 75 -5.74 -13.92 -8.63
C ILE A 75 -7.18 -13.82 -9.13
N GLU A 76 -7.62 -14.76 -9.96
CA GLU A 76 -8.99 -14.77 -10.51
C GLU A 76 -10.06 -14.81 -9.41
N ASN A 77 -9.81 -15.51 -8.30
CA ASN A 77 -10.75 -15.58 -7.18
C ASN A 77 -10.93 -14.21 -6.50
N PHE A 78 -9.84 -13.44 -6.35
CA PHE A 78 -9.90 -12.10 -5.75
C PHE A 78 -10.50 -11.07 -6.69
N VAL A 79 -10.23 -11.18 -8.00
CA VAL A 79 -10.91 -10.37 -9.02
C VAL A 79 -12.42 -10.58 -8.95
N ARG A 80 -12.89 -11.83 -8.95
CA ARG A 80 -14.32 -12.17 -8.84
C ARG A 80 -14.93 -11.72 -7.51
N ALA A 81 -14.16 -11.74 -6.42
CA ALA A 81 -14.60 -11.26 -5.12
C ALA A 81 -14.77 -9.73 -5.08
N GLY A 82 -14.26 -8.99 -6.08
CA GLY A 82 -14.43 -7.55 -6.23
C GLY A 82 -13.28 -6.72 -5.70
N ALA A 83 -12.04 -7.24 -5.78
CA ALA A 83 -10.83 -6.44 -5.58
C ALA A 83 -10.79 -5.29 -6.59
N ASP A 84 -10.25 -4.12 -6.20
CA ASP A 84 -9.95 -3.02 -7.10
C ASP A 84 -8.43 -2.94 -7.37
N LEU A 85 -7.62 -3.40 -6.42
CA LEU A 85 -6.18 -3.55 -6.52
C LEU A 85 -5.77 -4.87 -5.84
N ILE A 86 -4.81 -5.57 -6.43
CA ILE A 86 -4.22 -6.78 -5.85
C ILE A 86 -2.72 -6.55 -5.63
N THR A 87 -2.30 -6.55 -4.37
CA THR A 87 -0.91 -6.44 -3.95
C THR A 87 -0.37 -7.81 -3.57
N ILE A 88 0.72 -8.23 -4.22
CA ILE A 88 1.44 -9.47 -3.93
C ILE A 88 2.81 -9.18 -3.31
N HIS A 89 3.32 -10.07 -2.49
CA HIS A 89 4.69 -9.97 -1.98
C HIS A 89 5.72 -10.43 -3.02
N TYR A 90 6.81 -9.68 -3.14
CA TYR A 90 7.97 -10.07 -3.94
C TYR A 90 8.48 -11.45 -3.52
N GLU A 91 8.49 -11.71 -2.21
CA GLU A 91 8.99 -12.95 -1.60
C GLU A 91 8.04 -14.13 -1.72
N SER A 92 6.78 -13.90 -2.07
CA SER A 92 5.73 -14.95 -2.11
C SER A 92 5.80 -15.87 -3.32
N THR A 93 6.60 -15.49 -4.33
CA THR A 93 6.75 -16.24 -5.59
C THR A 93 8.15 -16.10 -6.18
N SER A 94 8.64 -17.13 -6.84
CA SER A 94 9.90 -17.08 -7.60
C SER A 94 9.78 -16.33 -8.94
N ARG A 95 8.56 -15.95 -9.36
CA ARG A 95 8.26 -15.30 -10.63
C ARG A 95 7.33 -14.09 -10.44
N PRO A 96 7.81 -13.00 -9.78
CA PRO A 96 6.98 -11.82 -9.51
C PRO A 96 6.43 -11.19 -10.79
N LYS A 97 7.23 -11.14 -11.85
CA LYS A 97 6.79 -10.58 -13.15
C LYS A 97 5.60 -11.31 -13.73
N ASP A 98 5.62 -12.65 -13.69
CA ASP A 98 4.51 -13.46 -14.23
C ASP A 98 3.23 -13.22 -13.42
N ALA A 99 3.35 -13.07 -12.09
CA ALA A 99 2.21 -12.77 -11.24
C ALA A 99 1.64 -11.36 -11.50
N ILE A 100 2.51 -10.35 -11.69
CA ILE A 100 2.11 -8.99 -12.08
C ILE A 100 1.36 -9.01 -13.41
N LEU A 101 1.91 -9.68 -14.44
CA LEU A 101 1.27 -9.77 -15.74
C LEU A 101 -0.09 -10.51 -15.65
N LYS A 102 -0.17 -11.54 -14.82
CA LYS A 102 -1.40 -12.27 -14.57
C LYS A 102 -2.51 -11.40 -13.97
N ILE A 103 -2.19 -10.49 -13.06
CA ILE A 103 -3.16 -9.54 -12.50
C ILE A 103 -3.63 -8.58 -13.60
N LYS A 104 -2.71 -8.09 -14.43
CA LYS A 104 -3.03 -7.17 -15.53
C LYS A 104 -3.91 -7.79 -16.63
N GLU A 105 -3.89 -9.11 -16.82
CA GLU A 105 -4.80 -9.80 -17.74
C GLU A 105 -6.30 -9.58 -17.39
N TYR A 106 -6.59 -9.16 -16.15
CA TYR A 106 -7.94 -8.86 -15.67
C TYR A 106 -8.25 -7.35 -15.58
N ASP A 107 -7.43 -6.48 -16.20
CA ASP A 107 -7.55 -5.01 -16.10
C ASP A 107 -7.52 -4.48 -14.66
N MET A 108 -6.86 -5.20 -13.75
CA MET A 108 -6.74 -4.86 -12.34
C MET A 108 -5.53 -3.96 -12.08
N LYS A 109 -5.65 -3.10 -11.07
CA LYS A 109 -4.49 -2.43 -10.50
C LYS A 109 -3.59 -3.43 -9.78
N VAL A 110 -2.28 -3.21 -9.87
CA VAL A 110 -1.25 -4.12 -9.34
C VAL A 110 -0.40 -3.42 -8.30
N GLY A 111 -0.31 -4.04 -7.12
CA GLY A 111 0.66 -3.68 -6.09
C GLY A 111 1.77 -4.73 -5.96
N LEU A 112 2.97 -4.29 -5.58
CA LEU A 112 4.09 -5.15 -5.21
C LEU A 112 4.60 -4.78 -3.82
N ALA A 113 4.50 -5.73 -2.89
CA ALA A 113 4.91 -5.56 -1.50
C ALA A 113 6.32 -6.09 -1.25
N ILE A 114 7.04 -5.48 -0.30
CA ILE A 114 8.31 -5.97 0.25
C ILE A 114 8.27 -5.99 1.78
N SER A 115 8.82 -7.05 2.35
CA SER A 115 8.99 -7.24 3.80
C SER A 115 10.09 -6.34 4.38
N PRO A 116 10.13 -6.12 5.73
CA PRO A 116 11.13 -5.24 6.35
C PRO A 116 12.58 -5.62 6.04
N ASN A 117 12.87 -6.92 5.85
CA ASN A 117 14.22 -7.41 5.59
C ASN A 117 14.59 -7.48 4.10
N THR A 118 13.65 -7.22 3.19
CA THR A 118 13.90 -7.22 1.73
C THR A 118 14.37 -5.86 1.26
N SER A 119 15.46 -5.81 0.48
CA SER A 119 15.96 -4.55 -0.08
C SER A 119 14.93 -3.90 -1.02
N TYR A 120 14.80 -2.58 -0.97
CA TYR A 120 13.95 -1.81 -1.89
C TYR A 120 14.37 -1.96 -3.36
N GLU A 121 15.62 -2.27 -3.63
CA GLU A 121 16.16 -2.40 -4.99
C GLU A 121 15.45 -3.48 -5.80
N VAL A 122 14.88 -4.49 -5.13
CA VAL A 122 14.19 -5.60 -5.83
C VAL A 122 12.91 -5.15 -6.52
N VAL A 123 12.26 -4.04 -6.10
CA VAL A 123 11.05 -3.53 -6.73
C VAL A 123 11.35 -2.57 -7.88
N LEU A 124 12.53 -1.96 -7.93
CA LEU A 124 12.86 -0.93 -8.92
C LEU A 124 12.63 -1.38 -10.38
N PRO A 125 12.99 -2.63 -10.78
CA PRO A 125 12.72 -3.11 -12.14
C PRO A 125 11.24 -3.25 -12.50
N TYR A 126 10.34 -3.25 -11.51
CA TYR A 126 8.90 -3.44 -11.68
C TYR A 126 8.09 -2.15 -11.61
N LEU A 127 8.67 -1.03 -11.15
CA LEU A 127 7.93 0.21 -10.89
C LEU A 127 7.11 0.71 -12.09
N SER A 128 7.62 0.59 -13.31
CA SER A 128 6.88 0.96 -14.52
C SER A 128 5.78 -0.02 -14.92
N MET A 129 5.68 -1.14 -14.21
CA MET A 129 4.71 -2.21 -14.49
C MET A 129 3.59 -2.29 -13.46
N ILE A 130 3.69 -1.57 -12.35
CA ILE A 130 2.77 -1.64 -11.21
C ILE A 130 2.18 -0.27 -10.91
N ASP A 131 1.05 -0.26 -10.22
CA ASP A 131 0.35 0.96 -9.81
C ASP A 131 0.74 1.39 -8.40
N MET A 132 1.21 0.45 -7.56
CA MET A 132 1.56 0.71 -6.16
C MET A 132 2.73 -0.16 -5.67
N VAL A 133 3.60 0.41 -4.84
CA VAL A 133 4.55 -0.34 -4.01
C VAL A 133 4.07 -0.30 -2.57
N LEU A 134 3.94 -1.46 -1.94
CA LEU A 134 3.68 -1.56 -0.51
C LEU A 134 4.99 -1.85 0.24
N VAL A 135 5.39 -0.94 1.11
CA VAL A 135 6.50 -1.14 2.04
C VAL A 135 5.95 -1.58 3.38
N MET A 136 6.22 -2.84 3.75
CA MET A 136 5.87 -3.31 5.08
C MET A 136 6.75 -2.61 6.12
N THR A 137 6.10 -1.99 7.10
CA THR A 137 6.77 -1.32 8.23
C THR A 137 6.73 -2.15 9.52
N VAL A 138 6.25 -3.38 9.42
CA VAL A 138 6.30 -4.45 10.44
C VAL A 138 6.52 -5.79 9.74
N GLU A 139 6.89 -6.83 10.49
CA GLU A 139 6.86 -8.19 9.93
C GLU A 139 5.42 -8.57 9.58
N PRO A 140 5.15 -9.03 8.33
CA PRO A 140 3.81 -9.39 7.91
C PRO A 140 3.26 -10.57 8.71
N GLY A 141 1.91 -10.58 8.94
CA GLY A 141 1.23 -11.70 9.59
C GLY A 141 0.38 -11.33 10.81
N PHE A 142 0.67 -10.25 11.52
CA PHE A 142 -0.09 -9.84 12.71
C PHE A 142 -0.33 -8.34 12.74
N GLY A 143 -1.53 -7.95 13.20
CA GLY A 143 -1.86 -6.55 13.47
C GLY A 143 -1.32 -6.06 14.83
N GLY A 144 -1.40 -4.74 15.07
CA GLY A 144 -1.07 -4.12 16.36
C GLY A 144 0.41 -4.02 16.71
N GLN A 145 1.31 -4.31 15.77
CA GLN A 145 2.75 -4.18 15.94
C GLN A 145 3.19 -2.70 15.90
N LYS A 146 4.36 -2.42 16.46
CA LYS A 146 4.99 -1.09 16.34
C LYS A 146 5.75 -0.98 15.03
N MET A 147 5.64 0.17 14.37
CA MET A 147 6.40 0.48 13.16
C MET A 147 7.91 0.33 13.40
N ILE A 148 8.60 -0.26 12.43
CA ILE A 148 10.06 -0.38 12.34
C ILE A 148 10.56 0.87 11.59
N PRO A 149 11.17 1.87 12.28
CA PRO A 149 11.47 3.17 11.67
C PRO A 149 12.44 3.09 10.47
N GLU A 150 13.32 2.10 10.48
CA GLU A 150 14.34 1.89 9.44
C GLU A 150 13.73 1.60 8.07
N THR A 151 12.50 1.08 8.03
CA THR A 151 11.79 0.78 6.78
C THR A 151 11.40 2.05 6.00
N ILE A 152 11.27 3.19 6.68
CA ILE A 152 10.91 4.48 6.09
C ILE A 152 11.97 4.93 5.07
N GLU A 153 13.23 4.58 5.26
CA GLU A 153 14.27 4.89 4.27
C GLU A 153 14.03 4.20 2.93
N LYS A 154 13.41 3.01 2.92
CA LYS A 154 13.02 2.34 1.66
C LYS A 154 11.97 3.16 0.90
N VAL A 155 10.98 3.73 1.61
CA VAL A 155 9.96 4.61 1.03
C VAL A 155 10.65 5.79 0.31
N ARG A 156 11.60 6.44 0.98
CA ARG A 156 12.37 7.55 0.42
C ARG A 156 13.11 7.14 -0.85
N LYS A 157 13.85 6.03 -0.81
CA LYS A 157 14.64 5.54 -1.95
C LYS A 157 13.76 5.16 -3.15
N ILE A 158 12.62 4.54 -2.91
CA ILE A 158 11.66 4.20 -3.99
C ILE A 158 11.09 5.48 -4.59
N ARG A 159 10.69 6.47 -3.78
CA ARG A 159 10.16 7.74 -4.25
C ARG A 159 11.20 8.54 -5.03
N GLU A 160 12.45 8.63 -4.53
CA GLU A 160 13.57 9.26 -5.23
C GLU A 160 13.77 8.63 -6.61
N TYR A 161 13.80 7.30 -6.69
CA TYR A 161 13.96 6.58 -7.96
C TYR A 161 12.79 6.82 -8.91
N ALA A 162 11.55 6.74 -8.42
CA ALA A 162 10.35 6.97 -9.22
C ALA A 162 10.36 8.39 -9.83
N ASN A 163 10.66 9.42 -9.00
CA ASN A 163 10.75 10.80 -9.46
C ASN A 163 11.86 10.99 -10.51
N ALA A 164 13.05 10.43 -10.27
CA ALA A 164 14.20 10.54 -11.19
C ALA A 164 13.92 9.90 -12.56
N ASN A 165 13.04 8.88 -12.61
CA ASN A 165 12.69 8.15 -13.83
C ASN A 165 11.31 8.55 -14.39
N ASN A 166 10.62 9.55 -13.83
CA ASN A 166 9.27 9.99 -14.20
C ASN A 166 8.23 8.84 -14.18
N ILE A 167 8.32 7.99 -13.17
CA ILE A 167 7.38 6.88 -12.93
C ILE A 167 6.32 7.36 -11.94
N ASP A 168 5.06 7.34 -12.38
CA ASP A 168 3.91 7.61 -11.51
C ASP A 168 3.49 6.30 -10.83
N VAL A 169 3.77 6.20 -9.53
CA VAL A 169 3.47 5.03 -8.70
C VAL A 169 3.08 5.49 -7.31
N ASP A 170 2.00 4.92 -6.77
CA ASP A 170 1.63 5.09 -5.38
C ASP A 170 2.62 4.34 -4.47
N ILE A 171 2.94 4.92 -3.31
CA ILE A 171 3.75 4.25 -2.30
C ILE A 171 2.91 4.14 -1.04
N GLU A 172 2.63 2.91 -0.69
CA GLU A 172 1.86 2.53 0.49
C GLU A 172 2.79 2.06 1.60
N VAL A 173 2.40 2.33 2.84
CA VAL A 173 3.05 1.80 4.04
C VAL A 173 2.03 1.06 4.89
N ASP A 174 2.40 -0.13 5.36
CA ASP A 174 1.56 -0.96 6.24
C ASP A 174 2.36 -1.49 7.43
N GLY A 175 1.82 -1.19 8.62
CA GLY A 175 2.31 -1.68 9.90
C GLY A 175 2.59 -0.59 10.93
N GLY A 176 1.77 -0.56 11.98
CA GLY A 176 1.96 0.33 13.13
C GLY A 176 1.78 1.82 12.85
N ILE A 177 1.16 2.18 11.73
CA ILE A 177 0.92 3.58 11.34
C ILE A 177 -0.25 4.17 12.14
N ASN A 178 -0.08 5.40 12.60
CA ASN A 178 -1.05 6.17 13.38
C ASN A 178 -0.82 7.68 13.21
N GLU A 179 -1.67 8.51 13.83
CA GLU A 179 -1.60 9.97 13.72
C GLU A 179 -0.33 10.62 14.30
N HIS A 180 0.49 9.87 15.05
CA HIS A 180 1.72 10.39 15.67
C HIS A 180 2.98 10.09 14.84
N ASN A 181 2.94 9.06 13.97
CA ASN A 181 4.11 8.64 13.19
C ASN A 181 3.89 8.69 11.66
N ALA A 182 2.66 8.85 11.19
CA ALA A 182 2.34 8.91 9.77
C ALA A 182 3.12 9.98 9.00
N HIS A 183 3.48 11.10 9.66
CA HIS A 183 4.29 12.17 9.06
C HIS A 183 5.63 11.65 8.55
N LEU A 184 6.27 10.70 9.24
CA LEU A 184 7.55 10.11 8.81
C LEU A 184 7.44 9.44 7.44
N ALA A 185 6.34 8.69 7.22
CA ALA A 185 6.10 8.03 5.94
C ALA A 185 5.77 9.03 4.82
N VAL A 186 4.93 10.04 5.12
CA VAL A 186 4.54 11.07 4.15
C VAL A 186 5.74 11.93 3.73
N GLU A 187 6.58 12.35 4.69
CA GLU A 187 7.82 13.09 4.42
C GLU A 187 8.81 12.26 3.58
N ALA A 188 8.81 10.94 3.73
CA ALA A 188 9.61 10.05 2.91
C ALA A 188 9.01 9.82 1.49
N GLY A 189 7.77 10.23 1.25
CA GLY A 189 7.12 10.14 -0.06
C GLY A 189 6.02 9.11 -0.18
N ALA A 190 5.56 8.49 0.92
CA ALA A 190 4.35 7.67 0.92
C ALA A 190 3.12 8.54 0.72
N ASN A 191 2.13 8.01 0.02
CA ASN A 191 0.85 8.69 -0.22
C ASN A 191 -0.37 7.80 0.07
N VAL A 192 -0.15 6.52 0.43
CA VAL A 192 -1.19 5.60 0.93
C VAL A 192 -0.77 5.09 2.31
N LEU A 193 -1.64 5.27 3.30
CA LEU A 193 -1.36 4.94 4.70
C LEU A 193 -2.33 3.88 5.21
N VAL A 194 -1.82 2.68 5.49
CA VAL A 194 -2.60 1.62 6.11
C VAL A 194 -2.60 1.81 7.62
N ALA A 195 -3.81 1.92 8.20
CA ALA A 195 -3.98 2.11 9.63
C ALA A 195 -5.09 1.18 10.18
N GLY A 196 -4.69 0.14 10.90
CA GLY A 196 -5.61 -0.82 11.50
C GLY A 196 -6.15 -0.35 12.85
N SER A 197 -5.49 -0.76 13.93
CA SER A 197 -5.90 -0.50 15.32
C SER A 197 -6.04 0.98 15.64
N ALA A 198 -5.23 1.85 15.04
CA ALA A 198 -5.34 3.29 15.21
C ALA A 198 -6.69 3.86 14.77
N VAL A 199 -7.31 3.27 13.73
CA VAL A 199 -8.61 3.69 13.20
C VAL A 199 -9.75 2.88 13.82
N PHE A 200 -9.71 1.55 13.71
CA PHE A 200 -10.80 0.69 14.22
C PHE A 200 -10.90 0.69 15.74
N GLY A 201 -9.81 0.82 16.48
CA GLY A 201 -9.79 0.94 17.94
C GLY A 201 -10.15 2.32 18.47
N SER A 202 -10.22 3.34 17.62
CA SER A 202 -10.49 4.71 18.03
C SER A 202 -11.99 4.95 18.30
N LYS A 203 -12.27 5.75 19.33
CA LYS A 203 -13.62 6.29 19.57
C LYS A 203 -13.99 7.42 18.60
N THR A 204 -12.98 8.02 17.95
CA THR A 204 -13.11 9.16 17.03
C THR A 204 -12.33 8.91 15.71
N PRO A 205 -12.67 7.85 14.95
CA PRO A 205 -11.90 7.48 13.75
C PRO A 205 -11.83 8.61 12.70
N ALA A 206 -12.86 9.45 12.61
CA ALA A 206 -12.87 10.60 11.71
C ALA A 206 -11.75 11.61 12.03
N GLN A 207 -11.44 11.83 13.31
CA GLN A 207 -10.37 12.74 13.71
C GLN A 207 -8.99 12.12 13.39
N VAL A 208 -8.82 10.82 13.61
CA VAL A 208 -7.58 10.09 13.29
C VAL A 208 -7.32 10.14 11.79
N ILE A 209 -8.31 9.79 10.98
CA ILE A 209 -8.22 9.82 9.51
C ILE A 209 -7.92 11.25 9.03
N LYS A 210 -8.62 12.25 9.57
CA LYS A 210 -8.41 13.65 9.19
C LYS A 210 -6.97 14.10 9.48
N LYS A 211 -6.45 13.84 10.67
CA LYS A 211 -5.08 14.21 11.05
C LYS A 211 -4.04 13.61 10.12
N MET A 212 -4.18 12.32 9.75
CA MET A 212 -3.25 11.65 8.83
C MET A 212 -3.37 12.20 7.40
N ARG A 213 -4.58 12.52 6.94
CA ARG A 213 -4.83 13.04 5.58
C ARG A 213 -4.31 14.46 5.37
N GLU A 214 -4.36 15.31 6.41
CA GLU A 214 -3.96 16.71 6.36
C GLU A 214 -2.47 16.93 6.58
N LEU A 215 -1.66 15.86 6.63
CA LEU A 215 -0.21 15.98 6.71
C LEU A 215 0.34 16.70 5.47
N PRO A 216 1.35 17.58 5.63
CA PRO A 216 1.98 18.23 4.50
C PRO A 216 2.73 17.20 3.64
N ILE A 217 2.43 17.17 2.36
CA ILE A 217 3.20 16.38 1.39
C ILE A 217 4.48 17.14 1.11
N ALA A 218 5.64 16.46 1.24
CA ALA A 218 6.91 17.06 0.90
C ALA A 218 6.87 17.56 -0.56
N PRO A 219 7.33 18.80 -0.85
CA PRO A 219 7.43 19.29 -2.21
C PRO A 219 8.37 18.37 -2.99
N VAL A 220 7.97 18.00 -4.20
CA VAL A 220 8.88 17.32 -5.14
C VAL A 220 10.02 18.30 -5.42
N GLU A 221 11.23 18.02 -4.94
CA GLU A 221 12.39 18.84 -5.29
C GLU A 221 12.58 18.74 -6.81
N GLU A 222 12.45 19.88 -7.51
CA GLU A 222 12.74 19.96 -8.93
C GLU A 222 14.22 19.61 -9.14
N THR A 223 14.50 18.42 -9.63
CA THR A 223 15.86 17.98 -9.95
C THR A 223 16.37 18.85 -11.08
N THR A 224 17.22 19.83 -10.77
CA THR A 224 17.89 20.66 -11.76
C THR A 224 18.92 19.81 -12.51
N VAL A 225 18.54 19.26 -13.66
CA VAL A 225 19.47 18.53 -14.53
C VAL A 225 20.40 19.56 -15.14
N ILE A 226 21.62 19.66 -14.62
CA ILE A 226 22.70 20.46 -15.22
C ILE A 226 23.29 19.65 -16.39
N THR A 227 22.79 19.87 -17.59
CA THR A 227 23.40 19.35 -18.81
C THR A 227 24.61 20.22 -19.17
N LYS A 228 25.82 19.75 -18.91
CA LYS A 228 27.04 20.35 -19.40
C LYS A 228 27.18 20.05 -20.91
N THR A 229 26.75 20.98 -21.76
CA THR A 229 27.15 20.97 -23.16
C THR A 229 28.43 21.81 -23.31
N SER A 230 29.36 21.34 -24.11
CA SER A 230 30.74 21.85 -24.22
C SER A 230 30.88 23.29 -24.74
N LYS A 231 29.82 24.08 -24.89
CA LYS A 231 29.89 25.49 -25.36
C LYS A 231 28.86 26.45 -24.75
N SER A 232 27.89 26.05 -23.92
CA SER A 232 27.08 27.01 -23.13
C SER A 232 26.24 26.28 -22.08
N THR A 233 26.13 26.88 -20.89
CA THR A 233 25.25 26.39 -19.86
C THR A 233 23.84 26.93 -20.14
N LYS A 234 22.89 26.10 -20.52
CA LYS A 234 21.47 26.47 -20.58
C LYS A 234 20.75 25.77 -19.40
N ILE A 235 20.17 26.60 -18.57
CA ILE A 235 19.25 26.10 -17.48
C ILE A 235 17.88 25.91 -18.10
N VAL A 236 17.41 24.68 -18.17
CA VAL A 236 16.04 24.36 -18.61
C VAL A 236 15.24 23.93 -17.39
N LYS A 237 14.31 24.79 -16.97
CA LYS A 237 13.28 24.41 -16.01
C LYS A 237 12.20 23.60 -16.72
N ARG A 238 12.00 22.36 -16.33
CA ARG A 238 10.82 21.56 -16.73
C ARG A 238 9.81 21.57 -15.60
N ARG A 239 8.58 21.88 -15.97
CA ARG A 239 7.40 21.76 -15.10
C ARG A 239 6.91 20.32 -15.08
#